data_ca16d65e864dbeb37a705cda7ec64cb5
#
_entry.id   ca16d65e864dbeb37a705cda7ec64cb5
#
_cell.length_a   1.000
_cell.length_b   1.000
_cell.length_c   1.000
_cell.angle_alpha   90.00
_cell.angle_beta   90.00
_cell.angle_gamma   90.00
#
_symmetry.space_group_name_H-M   'P 1'
#
loop_
_entity.id
_entity.type
_entity.pdbx_description
1 polymer ?
#
loop_
_entity_poly.entity_id
_entity_poly.type
_entity_poly.pdbx_seq_one_letter_code
_entity_poly.pdbx_strand_id
1 'polypeptide(L)'
;LTNPAANHLTKRKEKTMIKRLLNYSPKEMLQLTSEELFYAMKMDEGRTVEGLANCAAPNYLKDTSNAEVCAAFGCDVVFLDGHNPDNVVFPGLPSKNPEDDTPYKFLTTGIGKGWSVRDVRTLIGRPLACGLYIDPDCSGNLNKVKYNGVYASRENIEKVIEEGFDIIGVYGWAKPEILVDLVKSVADQINGRAVFEVGFMSGPGANYLQDIPYDMRKLFDKELAAKLVKNGAQIVHMPGVGTFPGFDMKYIGDIIDAVHEERGLASIGVHSAQEGADVNTIRRIAIDNKLIGADIQVMGDTGVNNGMALPETLQAMCVALKGHRHIYRRLCESVMR
;
A
#
# COMPACT_ATOMS: atom_id res chain seq x y z
N LEU A 1 50.15 19.84 30.81
CA LEU A 1 49.15 18.85 31.16
C LEU A 1 47.79 19.34 30.63
N THR A 2 47.52 19.12 29.36
CA THR A 2 46.27 19.45 28.68
C THR A 2 45.42 18.18 28.65
N ASN A 3 44.21 18.28 29.19
CA ASN A 3 43.22 17.22 29.30
C ASN A 3 42.54 16.98 27.94
N PRO A 4 42.57 15.79 27.32
CA PRO A 4 41.96 15.51 26.02
C PRO A 4 40.59 14.84 26.16
N ALA A 5 39.71 15.40 26.99
CA ALA A 5 38.39 14.79 27.20
C ALA A 5 37.26 15.83 27.09
N ALA A 6 37.12 16.48 25.94
CA ALA A 6 35.92 17.30 25.66
C ALA A 6 35.77 17.57 24.17
N ASN A 7 35.45 16.53 23.38
CA ASN A 7 34.95 16.75 22.02
C ASN A 7 34.10 15.57 21.52
N HIS A 8 33.10 15.14 22.29
CA HIS A 8 31.94 14.42 21.80
C HIS A 8 30.75 15.36 21.81
N LEU A 9 30.82 16.44 21.01
CA LEU A 9 29.67 17.15 20.59
C LEU A 9 28.97 16.26 19.55
N THR A 10 27.98 15.49 20.01
CA THR A 10 26.98 14.82 19.21
C THR A 10 26.47 15.83 18.18
N LYS A 11 26.80 15.60 16.90
CA LYS A 11 26.15 16.28 15.77
C LYS A 11 24.65 16.00 15.91
N ARG A 12 23.88 16.95 16.46
CA ARG A 12 22.44 17.01 16.26
C ARG A 12 22.26 17.01 14.74
N LYS A 13 21.73 15.89 14.16
CA LYS A 13 21.21 15.91 12.80
C LYS A 13 20.25 17.09 12.77
N GLU A 14 20.52 18.10 11.96
CA GLU A 14 19.54 19.13 11.64
C GLU A 14 18.26 18.40 11.27
N LYS A 15 17.18 18.69 11.98
CA LYS A 15 15.88 18.04 11.77
C LYS A 15 15.42 18.50 10.37
N THR A 16 15.70 17.70 9.35
CA THR A 16 15.30 17.99 7.98
C THR A 16 13.78 18.20 7.98
N MET A 17 13.33 19.34 7.48
CA MET A 17 11.91 19.66 7.45
C MET A 17 11.22 18.69 6.50
N ILE A 18 10.27 17.91 7.01
CA ILE A 18 9.49 16.96 6.22
C ILE A 18 8.67 17.73 5.19
N LYS A 19 8.81 17.34 3.93
CA LYS A 19 8.05 17.92 2.80
C LYS A 19 6.79 17.07 2.53
N ARG A 20 5.86 17.59 1.74
CA ARG A 20 4.79 16.78 1.15
C ARG A 20 5.41 15.70 0.25
N LEU A 21 4.85 14.50 0.26
CA LEU A 21 5.39 13.37 -0.52
C LEU A 21 5.56 13.72 -2.01
N LEU A 22 4.59 14.44 -2.58
CA LEU A 22 4.64 14.90 -3.98
C LEU A 22 5.81 15.85 -4.30
N ASN A 23 6.49 16.40 -3.29
CA ASN A 23 7.62 17.33 -3.46
C ASN A 23 8.99 16.65 -3.35
N TYR A 24 9.04 15.38 -2.98
CA TYR A 24 10.29 14.61 -2.98
C TYR A 24 10.65 14.16 -4.41
N SER A 25 11.94 14.21 -4.73
CA SER A 25 12.45 13.52 -5.92
C SER A 25 12.50 12.00 -5.67
N PRO A 26 12.59 11.18 -6.72
CA PRO A 26 12.70 9.72 -6.56
C PRO A 26 13.84 9.31 -5.61
N LYS A 27 15.01 9.91 -5.76
CA LYS A 27 16.17 9.64 -4.90
C LYS A 27 15.94 10.01 -3.43
N GLU A 28 15.28 11.14 -3.18
CA GLU A 28 14.93 11.56 -1.82
C GLU A 28 13.89 10.61 -1.20
N MET A 29 12.88 10.15 -1.97
CA MET A 29 11.88 9.18 -1.48
C MET A 29 12.50 7.87 -1.03
N LEU A 30 13.54 7.40 -1.74
CA LEU A 30 14.26 6.18 -1.37
C LEU A 30 15.04 6.28 -0.05
N GLN A 31 15.18 7.47 0.51
CA GLN A 31 15.92 7.73 1.76
C GLN A 31 15.02 8.01 2.96
N LEU A 32 13.70 8.09 2.74
CA LEU A 32 12.76 8.34 3.82
C LEU A 32 12.74 7.15 4.79
N THR A 33 12.78 7.47 6.08
CA THR A 33 12.44 6.53 7.13
C THR A 33 10.92 6.29 7.14
N SER A 34 10.47 5.23 7.81
CA SER A 34 9.03 4.95 7.97
C SER A 34 8.28 6.13 8.59
N GLU A 35 8.86 6.77 9.62
CA GLU A 35 8.27 7.94 10.26
C GLU A 35 8.20 9.15 9.31
N GLU A 36 9.27 9.42 8.57
CA GLU A 36 9.31 10.51 7.59
C GLU A 36 8.32 10.27 6.44
N LEU A 37 8.20 9.02 5.96
CA LEU A 37 7.23 8.66 4.93
C LEU A 37 5.79 8.87 5.42
N PHE A 38 5.47 8.41 6.64
CA PHE A 38 4.16 8.62 7.24
C PHE A 38 3.79 10.11 7.30
N TYR A 39 4.68 10.95 7.81
CA TYR A 39 4.43 12.39 7.88
C TYR A 39 4.41 13.07 6.51
N ALA A 40 5.20 12.61 5.54
CA ALA A 40 5.19 13.12 4.18
C ALA A 40 3.84 12.85 3.48
N MET A 41 3.26 11.66 3.69
CA MET A 41 1.90 11.32 3.21
C MET A 41 0.85 12.17 3.90
N LYS A 42 0.94 12.35 5.22
CA LYS A 42 0.03 13.21 5.98
C LYS A 42 0.03 14.65 5.47
N MET A 43 1.21 15.19 5.16
CA MET A 43 1.36 16.55 4.62
C MET A 43 0.93 16.68 3.16
N ASP A 44 0.66 15.59 2.49
CA ASP A 44 0.26 15.58 1.06
C ASP A 44 -1.20 16.01 0.84
N GLU A 45 -1.96 16.18 1.93
CA GLU A 45 -3.32 16.71 1.94
C GLU A 45 -4.27 15.93 1.01
N GLY A 46 -4.26 14.61 1.10
CA GLY A 46 -5.09 13.73 0.29
C GLY A 46 -4.68 13.65 -1.19
N ARG A 47 -3.39 13.82 -1.49
CA ARG A 47 -2.86 13.72 -2.86
C ARG A 47 -2.04 12.46 -3.10
N THR A 48 -1.77 11.67 -2.07
CA THR A 48 -1.03 10.42 -2.21
C THR A 48 -1.87 9.40 -2.97
N VAL A 49 -1.30 8.86 -4.04
CA VAL A 49 -1.90 7.78 -4.83
C VAL A 49 -1.02 6.55 -4.76
N GLU A 50 -1.63 5.46 -4.35
CA GLU A 50 -1.02 4.14 -4.34
C GLU A 50 -1.57 3.32 -5.52
N GLY A 51 -0.66 2.76 -6.32
CA GLY A 51 -1.00 1.88 -7.43
C GLY A 51 -0.73 0.43 -7.08
N LEU A 52 -1.73 -0.43 -7.24
CA LEU A 52 -1.59 -1.86 -7.02
C LEU A 52 -0.91 -2.52 -8.21
N ALA A 53 0.15 -3.27 -7.95
CA ALA A 53 0.88 -4.10 -8.91
C ALA A 53 0.90 -5.54 -8.38
N ASN A 54 0.05 -6.40 -8.93
CA ASN A 54 -0.08 -7.78 -8.46
C ASN A 54 1.10 -8.62 -8.96
N CYS A 55 1.80 -9.28 -8.03
CA CYS A 55 2.94 -10.15 -8.30
C CYS A 55 2.53 -11.57 -8.70
N ALA A 56 1.28 -11.95 -8.44
CA ALA A 56 0.74 -13.28 -8.75
C ALA A 56 -0.02 -13.33 -10.09
N ALA A 57 -0.23 -12.18 -10.73
CA ALA A 57 -0.95 -12.06 -11.99
C ALA A 57 0.01 -11.71 -13.15
N PRO A 58 -0.38 -11.98 -14.41
CA PRO A 58 0.39 -11.55 -15.56
C PRO A 58 0.57 -10.02 -15.59
N ASN A 59 1.73 -9.58 -16.05
CA ASN A 59 1.98 -8.16 -16.27
C ASN A 59 1.10 -7.60 -17.40
N TYR A 60 0.73 -6.31 -17.27
CA TYR A 60 -0.13 -5.62 -18.22
C TYR A 60 0.55 -5.38 -19.56
N LEU A 61 1.82 -4.99 -19.53
CA LEU A 61 2.65 -4.80 -20.71
C LEU A 61 3.70 -5.90 -20.79
N LYS A 62 3.97 -6.36 -22.01
CA LYS A 62 5.10 -7.25 -22.24
C LYS A 62 6.40 -6.49 -21.95
N ASP A 63 7.37 -7.15 -21.34
CA ASP A 63 8.71 -6.60 -21.05
C ASP A 63 8.74 -5.42 -20.07
N THR A 64 7.67 -5.27 -19.25
CA THR A 64 7.57 -4.20 -18.27
C THR A 64 6.76 -4.70 -17.07
N SER A 65 7.29 -4.55 -15.89
CA SER A 65 6.55 -4.95 -14.68
C SER A 65 5.37 -4.02 -14.39
N ASN A 66 4.33 -4.53 -13.77
CA ASN A 66 3.19 -3.72 -13.33
C ASN A 66 3.63 -2.59 -12.38
N ALA A 67 4.68 -2.83 -11.58
CA ALA A 67 5.25 -1.80 -10.69
C ALA A 67 5.84 -0.61 -11.47
N GLU A 68 6.55 -0.87 -12.58
CA GLU A 68 7.06 0.19 -13.46
C GLU A 68 5.93 0.97 -14.11
N VAL A 69 4.86 0.28 -14.55
CA VAL A 69 3.69 0.95 -15.14
C VAL A 69 3.00 1.84 -14.10
N CYS A 70 2.75 1.36 -12.87
CA CYS A 70 2.18 2.17 -11.80
C CYS A 70 3.00 3.43 -11.54
N ALA A 71 4.32 3.29 -11.42
CA ALA A 71 5.22 4.42 -11.21
C ALA A 71 5.21 5.41 -12.40
N ALA A 72 5.22 4.89 -13.64
CA ALA A 72 5.20 5.67 -14.87
C ALA A 72 3.89 6.46 -15.05
N PHE A 73 2.76 5.98 -14.54
CA PHE A 73 1.47 6.67 -14.64
C PHE A 73 1.13 7.54 -13.43
N GLY A 74 2.10 7.77 -12.53
CA GLY A 74 2.07 8.86 -11.56
C GLY A 74 1.79 8.47 -10.13
N CYS A 75 1.80 7.19 -9.76
CA CYS A 75 1.71 6.74 -8.38
C CYS A 75 2.86 7.26 -7.53
N ASP A 76 2.59 7.52 -6.26
CA ASP A 76 3.57 7.92 -5.27
C ASP A 76 4.10 6.72 -4.49
N VAL A 77 3.26 5.72 -4.29
CA VAL A 77 3.56 4.43 -3.67
C VAL A 77 3.12 3.33 -4.61
N VAL A 78 3.82 2.21 -4.63
CA VAL A 78 3.41 1.02 -5.38
C VAL A 78 3.20 -0.14 -4.41
N PHE A 79 2.00 -0.67 -4.43
CA PHE A 79 1.60 -1.81 -3.61
C PHE A 79 1.81 -3.12 -4.39
N LEU A 80 2.70 -3.97 -3.88
CA LEU A 80 2.99 -5.29 -4.45
C LEU A 80 2.00 -6.32 -3.89
N ASP A 81 0.82 -6.40 -4.51
CA ASP A 81 -0.20 -7.37 -4.09
C ASP A 81 0.19 -8.80 -4.45
N GLY A 82 -0.19 -9.75 -3.59
CA GLY A 82 0.16 -11.15 -3.78
C GLY A 82 1.66 -11.44 -3.67
N HIS A 83 2.47 -10.50 -3.15
CA HIS A 83 3.87 -10.75 -2.87
C HIS A 83 4.04 -11.92 -1.92
N ASN A 84 4.86 -12.90 -2.32
CA ASN A 84 5.15 -14.08 -1.53
C ASN A 84 6.65 -14.11 -1.16
N PRO A 85 7.02 -13.85 0.10
CA PRO A 85 8.42 -13.86 0.53
C PRO A 85 9.10 -15.24 0.44
N ASP A 86 8.34 -16.32 0.27
CA ASP A 86 8.90 -17.65 0.01
C ASP A 86 9.18 -17.91 -1.49
N ASN A 87 8.63 -17.06 -2.37
CA ASN A 87 8.81 -17.18 -3.82
C ASN A 87 8.75 -15.81 -4.49
N VAL A 88 9.80 -15.03 -4.31
CA VAL A 88 9.89 -13.65 -4.80
C VAL A 88 10.06 -13.63 -6.31
N VAL A 89 9.07 -13.08 -7.00
CA VAL A 89 9.06 -12.87 -8.45
C VAL A 89 8.45 -11.51 -8.80
N PHE A 90 8.89 -10.95 -9.92
CA PHE A 90 8.38 -9.68 -10.46
C PHE A 90 8.08 -9.82 -11.95
N PRO A 91 6.88 -10.34 -12.30
CA PRO A 91 6.51 -10.58 -13.70
C PRO A 91 6.72 -9.34 -14.57
N GLY A 92 7.28 -9.55 -15.75
CA GLY A 92 7.64 -8.48 -16.69
C GLY A 92 9.11 -8.06 -16.62
N LEU A 93 9.83 -8.33 -15.52
CA LEU A 93 11.27 -8.18 -15.47
C LEU A 93 11.99 -9.43 -15.98
N PRO A 94 13.12 -9.31 -16.66
CA PRO A 94 13.96 -10.47 -16.98
C PRO A 94 14.52 -11.06 -15.68
N SER A 95 14.52 -12.38 -15.54
CA SER A 95 15.18 -13.03 -14.42
C SER A 95 16.69 -12.79 -14.45
N LYS A 96 17.34 -12.67 -13.28
CA LYS A 96 18.78 -12.50 -13.19
C LYS A 96 19.54 -13.71 -13.76
N ASN A 97 18.96 -14.92 -13.67
CA ASN A 97 19.40 -16.06 -14.45
C ASN A 97 18.41 -16.28 -15.62
N PRO A 98 18.85 -16.11 -16.89
CA PRO A 98 17.97 -16.24 -18.06
C PRO A 98 17.30 -17.61 -18.23
N GLU A 99 17.87 -18.67 -17.66
CA GLU A 99 17.28 -20.01 -17.71
C GLU A 99 15.97 -20.12 -16.92
N ASP A 100 15.80 -19.31 -15.89
CA ASP A 100 14.57 -19.25 -15.11
C ASP A 100 13.37 -18.75 -15.94
N ASP A 101 13.63 -17.96 -17.00
CA ASP A 101 12.58 -17.45 -17.89
C ASP A 101 12.23 -18.39 -19.04
N THR A 102 13.05 -19.42 -19.29
CA THR A 102 12.90 -20.27 -20.48
C THR A 102 11.51 -20.90 -20.62
N PRO A 103 10.88 -21.42 -19.55
CA PRO A 103 9.54 -22.01 -19.64
C PRO A 103 8.44 -20.98 -19.93
N TYR A 104 8.70 -19.69 -19.72
CA TYR A 104 7.71 -18.61 -19.75
C TYR A 104 7.90 -17.62 -20.91
N LYS A 105 8.97 -17.74 -21.70
CA LYS A 105 9.32 -16.79 -22.78
C LYS A 105 8.23 -16.54 -23.82
N PHE A 106 7.30 -17.42 -23.96
CA PHE A 106 6.17 -17.25 -24.88
C PHE A 106 4.96 -16.54 -24.24
N LEU A 107 4.90 -16.50 -22.90
CA LEU A 107 3.82 -15.83 -22.14
C LEU A 107 4.24 -14.44 -21.70
N THR A 108 5.47 -14.33 -21.17
CA THR A 108 6.06 -13.08 -20.70
C THR A 108 7.52 -13.05 -21.07
N THR A 109 8.16 -11.89 -21.03
CA THR A 109 9.61 -11.77 -21.24
C THR A 109 10.43 -12.22 -20.06
N GLY A 110 9.82 -12.37 -18.91
CA GLY A 110 10.47 -12.85 -17.71
C GLY A 110 9.50 -12.88 -16.51
N ILE A 111 9.90 -13.68 -15.52
CA ILE A 111 9.18 -13.78 -14.24
C ILE A 111 9.85 -12.94 -13.16
N GLY A 112 10.99 -12.29 -13.47
CA GLY A 112 11.72 -11.43 -12.55
C GLY A 112 12.31 -12.16 -11.34
N LYS A 113 12.67 -13.43 -11.50
CA LYS A 113 13.31 -14.21 -10.44
C LYS A 113 14.72 -13.72 -10.14
N GLY A 114 15.08 -13.66 -8.86
CA GLY A 114 16.37 -13.18 -8.39
C GLY A 114 16.44 -11.66 -8.15
N TRP A 115 15.43 -10.89 -8.54
CA TRP A 115 15.29 -9.50 -8.10
C TRP A 115 14.85 -9.45 -6.63
N SER A 116 15.37 -8.48 -5.89
CA SER A 116 14.89 -8.18 -4.54
C SER A 116 13.89 -7.03 -4.55
N VAL A 117 13.10 -6.90 -3.48
CA VAL A 117 12.23 -5.75 -3.26
C VAL A 117 13.01 -4.43 -3.34
N ARG A 118 14.24 -4.39 -2.79
CA ARG A 118 15.12 -3.21 -2.84
C ARG A 118 15.58 -2.89 -4.26
N ASP A 119 15.81 -3.90 -5.11
CA ASP A 119 16.14 -3.67 -6.52
C ASP A 119 14.97 -2.99 -7.24
N VAL A 120 13.73 -3.52 -7.07
CA VAL A 120 12.53 -2.95 -7.71
C VAL A 120 12.23 -1.57 -7.16
N ARG A 121 12.33 -1.36 -5.84
CA ARG A 121 12.20 -0.05 -5.19
C ARG A 121 13.14 0.99 -5.82
N THR A 122 14.38 0.59 -6.06
CA THR A 122 15.39 1.44 -6.70
C THR A 122 15.08 1.68 -8.17
N LEU A 123 14.65 0.65 -8.90
CA LEU A 123 14.29 0.73 -10.32
C LEU A 123 13.19 1.77 -10.56
N ILE A 124 12.13 1.71 -9.77
CA ILE A 124 10.97 2.59 -9.96
C ILE A 124 11.08 3.93 -9.22
N GLY A 125 12.00 4.04 -8.24
CA GLY A 125 12.19 5.26 -7.45
C GLY A 125 10.95 5.64 -6.62
N ARG A 126 10.26 4.65 -6.07
CA ARG A 126 9.05 4.84 -5.23
C ARG A 126 9.11 3.97 -3.99
N PRO A 127 8.50 4.42 -2.87
CA PRO A 127 8.19 3.55 -1.75
C PRO A 127 7.36 2.36 -2.20
N LEU A 128 7.64 1.19 -1.61
CA LEU A 128 6.91 -0.04 -1.86
C LEU A 128 6.08 -0.44 -0.64
N ALA A 129 4.84 -0.81 -0.90
CA ALA A 129 3.95 -1.44 0.05
C ALA A 129 3.72 -2.91 -0.29
N CYS A 130 3.42 -3.74 0.71
CA CYS A 130 2.93 -5.10 0.51
C CYS A 130 1.77 -5.40 1.44
N GLY A 131 0.96 -6.40 1.08
CA GLY A 131 -0.11 -6.93 1.89
C GLY A 131 0.08 -8.39 2.25
N LEU A 132 -0.11 -8.70 3.52
CA LEU A 132 -0.25 -10.07 4.01
C LEU A 132 -1.70 -10.31 4.39
N TYR A 133 -2.21 -11.51 4.06
CA TYR A 133 -3.61 -11.83 4.31
C TYR A 133 -3.83 -12.35 5.73
N ILE A 134 -4.93 -11.95 6.34
CA ILE A 134 -5.37 -12.50 7.62
C ILE A 134 -5.85 -13.94 7.39
N ASP A 135 -5.24 -14.89 8.10
CA ASP A 135 -5.76 -16.26 8.17
C ASP A 135 -7.00 -16.25 9.08
N PRO A 136 -8.20 -16.53 8.55
CA PRO A 136 -9.43 -16.51 9.35
C PRO A 136 -9.42 -17.53 10.48
N ASP A 137 -8.63 -18.59 10.36
CA ASP A 137 -8.53 -19.67 11.35
C ASP A 137 -7.51 -19.39 12.46
N CYS A 138 -6.69 -18.33 12.33
CA CYS A 138 -5.64 -18.03 13.30
C CYS A 138 -6.16 -17.49 14.64
N SER A 139 -7.42 -17.09 14.73
CA SER A 139 -8.05 -16.52 15.93
C SER A 139 -7.24 -15.37 16.55
N GLY A 140 -6.61 -14.54 15.73
CA GLY A 140 -5.74 -13.43 16.16
C GLY A 140 -4.33 -13.86 16.62
N ASN A 141 -4.00 -15.14 16.57
CA ASN A 141 -2.70 -15.65 17.00
C ASN A 141 -1.80 -15.95 15.81
N LEU A 142 -0.86 -15.06 15.53
CA LEU A 142 0.08 -15.16 14.41
C LEU A 142 0.92 -16.46 14.38
N ASN A 143 1.08 -17.13 15.52
CA ASN A 143 1.80 -18.42 15.60
C ASN A 143 0.94 -19.60 15.13
N LYS A 144 -0.37 -19.43 14.93
CA LYS A 144 -1.29 -20.46 14.45
C LYS A 144 -1.51 -20.43 12.94
N VAL A 145 -0.98 -19.44 12.24
CA VAL A 145 -1.04 -19.35 10.79
C VAL A 145 -0.30 -20.54 10.17
N LYS A 146 -0.99 -21.31 9.34
CA LYS A 146 -0.48 -22.59 8.80
C LYS A 146 -0.10 -22.50 7.32
N TYR A 147 -0.32 -21.36 6.69
CA TYR A 147 -0.18 -21.19 5.26
C TYR A 147 1.11 -20.48 4.89
N ASN A 148 1.44 -20.50 3.61
CA ASN A 148 2.65 -19.97 3.00
C ASN A 148 2.81 -18.43 3.16
N GLY A 149 3.83 -17.89 2.54
CA GLY A 149 4.29 -16.51 2.67
C GLY A 149 3.30 -15.39 2.37
N VAL A 150 2.10 -15.66 1.83
CA VAL A 150 1.08 -14.61 1.61
C VAL A 150 0.23 -14.30 2.85
N TYR A 151 0.32 -15.11 3.90
CA TYR A 151 -0.44 -14.89 5.12
C TYR A 151 0.38 -14.21 6.22
N ALA A 152 -0.31 -13.42 7.05
CA ALA A 152 0.28 -12.69 8.18
C ALA A 152 0.62 -13.65 9.32
N SER A 153 1.77 -14.32 9.23
CA SER A 153 2.42 -15.03 10.32
C SER A 153 3.58 -14.21 10.89
N ARG A 154 4.06 -14.55 12.09
CA ARG A 154 5.26 -13.89 12.64
C ARG A 154 6.46 -14.00 11.70
N GLU A 155 6.66 -15.18 11.10
CA GLU A 155 7.75 -15.44 10.18
C GLU A 155 7.63 -14.57 8.92
N ASN A 156 6.45 -14.56 8.30
CA ASN A 156 6.23 -13.80 7.06
C ASN A 156 6.31 -12.28 7.27
N ILE A 157 5.80 -11.78 8.41
CA ILE A 157 5.96 -10.38 8.79
C ILE A 157 7.45 -10.01 8.92
N GLU A 158 8.26 -10.86 9.55
CA GLU A 158 9.70 -10.59 9.65
C GLU A 158 10.39 -10.61 8.29
N LYS A 159 10.06 -11.59 7.43
CA LYS A 159 10.60 -11.66 6.05
C LYS A 159 10.34 -10.38 5.25
N VAL A 160 9.10 -9.89 5.22
CA VAL A 160 8.78 -8.66 4.47
C VAL A 160 9.43 -7.41 5.07
N ILE A 161 9.64 -7.37 6.39
CA ILE A 161 10.43 -6.31 7.03
C ILE A 161 11.90 -6.37 6.55
N GLU A 162 12.50 -7.55 6.55
CA GLU A 162 13.89 -7.75 6.11
C GLU A 162 14.09 -7.48 4.62
N GLU A 163 13.09 -7.76 3.79
CA GLU A 163 13.07 -7.41 2.37
C GLU A 163 13.08 -5.90 2.13
N GLY A 164 12.62 -5.11 3.09
CA GLY A 164 12.72 -3.66 3.10
C GLY A 164 11.54 -2.95 2.47
N PHE A 165 10.33 -3.44 2.67
CA PHE A 165 9.11 -2.70 2.36
C PHE A 165 8.99 -1.46 3.24
N ASP A 166 8.49 -0.36 2.66
CA ASP A 166 8.26 0.91 3.34
C ASP A 166 6.93 0.91 4.11
N ILE A 167 5.93 0.20 3.57
CA ILE A 167 4.60 0.03 4.16
C ILE A 167 4.29 -1.47 4.18
N ILE A 168 3.84 -1.96 5.32
CA ILE A 168 3.40 -3.35 5.48
C ILE A 168 1.94 -3.33 5.92
N GLY A 169 1.08 -3.88 5.07
CA GLY A 169 -0.35 -4.00 5.30
C GLY A 169 -0.76 -5.40 5.74
N VAL A 170 -1.80 -5.48 6.56
CA VAL A 170 -2.48 -6.74 6.88
C VAL A 170 -3.93 -6.61 6.49
N TYR A 171 -4.40 -7.49 5.60
CA TYR A 171 -5.71 -7.36 4.97
C TYR A 171 -6.56 -8.61 5.14
N GLY A 172 -7.84 -8.41 5.35
CA GLY A 172 -8.80 -9.49 5.38
C GLY A 172 -9.99 -9.21 6.29
N TRP A 173 -10.78 -10.24 6.50
CA TRP A 173 -11.94 -10.21 7.36
C TRP A 173 -11.69 -11.03 8.62
N ALA A 174 -11.93 -10.42 9.76
CA ALA A 174 -11.96 -11.10 11.05
C ALA A 174 -13.01 -10.45 11.94
N LYS A 175 -13.44 -11.15 12.98
CA LYS A 175 -14.27 -10.53 14.01
C LYS A 175 -13.52 -9.34 14.63
N PRO A 176 -14.22 -8.25 14.99
CA PRO A 176 -13.57 -7.03 15.49
C PRO A 176 -12.55 -7.26 16.61
N GLU A 177 -12.88 -8.15 17.57
CA GLU A 177 -12.00 -8.44 18.70
C GLU A 177 -10.71 -9.13 18.24
N ILE A 178 -10.82 -10.10 17.32
CA ILE A 178 -9.68 -10.82 16.73
C ILE A 178 -8.79 -9.85 15.96
N LEU A 179 -9.39 -8.93 15.19
CA LEU A 179 -8.67 -7.97 14.39
C LEU A 179 -7.87 -6.99 15.27
N VAL A 180 -8.44 -6.50 16.37
CA VAL A 180 -7.75 -5.61 17.30
C VAL A 180 -6.52 -6.29 17.94
N ASP A 181 -6.66 -7.52 18.40
CA ASP A 181 -5.56 -8.29 19.00
C ASP A 181 -4.46 -8.59 17.98
N LEU A 182 -4.85 -8.90 16.73
CA LEU A 182 -3.92 -9.13 15.63
C LEU A 182 -3.14 -7.85 15.31
N VAL A 183 -3.83 -6.71 15.17
CA VAL A 183 -3.21 -5.41 14.88
C VAL A 183 -2.18 -5.06 15.93
N LYS A 184 -2.49 -5.22 17.21
CA LYS A 184 -1.52 -4.99 18.29
C LYS A 184 -0.28 -5.89 18.14
N SER A 185 -0.49 -7.18 17.87
CA SER A 185 0.61 -8.15 17.72
C SER A 185 1.51 -7.82 16.52
N VAL A 186 0.93 -7.36 15.42
CA VAL A 186 1.68 -6.94 14.21
C VAL A 186 2.43 -5.64 14.46
N ALA A 187 1.77 -4.65 15.07
CA ALA A 187 2.40 -3.36 15.40
C ALA A 187 3.61 -3.53 16.31
N ASP A 188 3.49 -4.36 17.35
CA ASP A 188 4.58 -4.69 18.26
C ASP A 188 5.76 -5.36 17.52
N GLN A 189 5.48 -6.19 16.53
CA GLN A 189 6.51 -6.85 15.73
C GLN A 189 7.16 -5.89 14.73
N ILE A 190 6.39 -5.09 14.00
CA ILE A 190 6.94 -4.09 13.05
C ILE A 190 7.78 -3.06 13.80
N ASN A 191 7.32 -2.60 14.95
CA ASN A 191 8.07 -1.72 15.85
C ASN A 191 8.76 -0.53 15.13
N GLY A 192 8.03 0.17 14.28
CA GLY A 192 8.50 1.35 13.54
C GLY A 192 9.48 1.09 12.41
N ARG A 193 9.78 -0.18 12.05
CA ARG A 193 10.66 -0.52 10.92
C ARG A 193 10.03 -0.27 9.56
N ALA A 194 8.70 -0.26 9.49
CA ALA A 194 7.90 0.12 8.34
C ALA A 194 6.65 0.87 8.81
N VAL A 195 5.95 1.56 7.93
CA VAL A 195 4.60 2.08 8.20
C VAL A 195 3.64 0.89 8.23
N PHE A 196 2.78 0.83 9.25
CA PHE A 196 1.83 -0.26 9.41
C PHE A 196 0.43 0.14 8.94
N GLU A 197 -0.10 -0.61 7.97
CA GLU A 197 -1.46 -0.48 7.46
C GLU A 197 -2.31 -1.69 7.83
N VAL A 198 -3.57 -1.47 8.19
CA VAL A 198 -4.57 -2.52 8.32
C VAL A 198 -5.74 -2.22 7.43
N GLY A 199 -6.22 -3.24 6.72
CA GLY A 199 -7.27 -3.01 5.75
C GLY A 199 -8.36 -4.08 5.70
N PHE A 200 -9.51 -3.64 5.27
CA PHE A 200 -10.63 -4.50 4.95
C PHE A 200 -10.62 -4.78 3.45
N MET A 201 -10.62 -6.07 3.11
CA MET A 201 -10.79 -6.47 1.71
C MET A 201 -12.26 -6.36 1.32
N SER A 202 -12.51 -5.86 0.11
CA SER A 202 -13.80 -5.95 -0.56
C SER A 202 -13.77 -7.10 -1.58
N GLY A 203 -14.94 -7.58 -1.96
CA GLY A 203 -15.08 -8.57 -3.04
C GLY A 203 -14.89 -10.03 -2.59
N PRO A 204 -14.23 -10.88 -3.40
CA PRO A 204 -14.24 -12.33 -3.18
C PRO A 204 -13.72 -12.80 -1.83
N GLY A 205 -12.81 -12.06 -1.21
CA GLY A 205 -12.32 -12.34 0.14
C GLY A 205 -13.42 -12.31 1.20
N ALA A 206 -14.43 -11.48 1.01
CA ALA A 206 -15.60 -11.42 1.88
C ALA A 206 -16.48 -12.67 1.78
N ASN A 207 -16.46 -13.37 0.64
CA ASN A 207 -17.29 -14.56 0.41
C ASN A 207 -16.83 -15.79 1.21
N TYR A 208 -15.66 -15.76 1.83
CA TYR A 208 -15.21 -16.86 2.69
C TYR A 208 -15.88 -16.86 4.07
N LEU A 209 -16.49 -15.74 4.46
CA LEU A 209 -17.27 -15.67 5.70
C LEU A 209 -18.74 -15.96 5.36
N GLN A 210 -19.18 -17.18 5.61
CA GLN A 210 -20.58 -17.60 5.36
C GLN A 210 -21.62 -16.78 6.12
N ASP A 211 -21.20 -16.05 7.17
CA ASP A 211 -22.06 -15.26 8.04
C ASP A 211 -21.89 -13.72 7.84
N ILE A 212 -21.41 -13.28 6.65
CA ILE A 212 -21.31 -11.84 6.38
C ILE A 212 -22.72 -11.24 6.35
N PRO A 213 -23.00 -10.21 7.15
CA PRO A 213 -24.28 -9.52 7.07
C PRO A 213 -24.42 -8.84 5.72
N TYR A 214 -25.64 -8.82 5.18
CA TYR A 214 -25.94 -8.10 3.94
C TYR A 214 -25.51 -6.63 4.01
N ASP A 215 -25.64 -6.02 5.20
CA ASP A 215 -25.16 -4.66 5.47
C ASP A 215 -23.73 -4.68 5.99
N MET A 216 -22.77 -4.39 5.11
CA MET A 216 -21.34 -4.37 5.41
C MET A 216 -20.95 -3.34 6.46
N ARG A 217 -21.81 -2.34 6.75
CA ARG A 217 -21.60 -1.35 7.82
C ARG A 217 -21.58 -1.96 9.22
N LYS A 218 -22.12 -3.17 9.37
CA LYS A 218 -22.06 -3.91 10.63
C LYS A 218 -20.70 -4.56 10.92
N LEU A 219 -19.84 -4.64 9.93
CA LEU A 219 -18.50 -5.24 10.07
C LEU A 219 -17.42 -4.20 10.31
N PHE A 220 -17.62 -2.99 9.82
CA PHE A 220 -16.62 -1.94 9.93
C PHE A 220 -17.30 -0.60 10.23
N ASP A 221 -17.01 -0.04 11.37
CA ASP A 221 -17.53 1.24 11.83
C ASP A 221 -16.40 2.12 12.39
N LYS A 222 -16.76 3.34 12.74
CA LYS A 222 -15.82 4.34 13.27
C LYS A 222 -15.19 3.92 14.60
N GLU A 223 -15.93 3.18 15.44
CA GLU A 223 -15.47 2.68 16.74
C GLU A 223 -14.36 1.65 16.55
N LEU A 224 -14.54 0.74 15.57
CA LEU A 224 -13.52 -0.24 15.22
C LEU A 224 -12.29 0.46 14.60
N ALA A 225 -12.50 1.38 13.65
CA ALA A 225 -11.40 2.12 13.02
C ALA A 225 -10.53 2.86 14.05
N ALA A 226 -11.14 3.57 15.00
CA ALA A 226 -10.43 4.22 16.11
C ALA A 226 -9.65 3.21 16.98
N LYS A 227 -10.25 2.04 17.29
CA LYS A 227 -9.57 0.98 18.05
C LYS A 227 -8.34 0.43 17.33
N LEU A 228 -8.40 0.27 16.00
CA LEU A 228 -7.26 -0.19 15.21
C LEU A 228 -6.08 0.78 15.31
N VAL A 229 -6.32 2.08 15.18
CA VAL A 229 -5.26 3.10 15.32
C VAL A 229 -4.71 3.10 16.76
N LYS A 230 -5.55 3.07 17.80
CA LYS A 230 -5.12 2.98 19.20
C LYS A 230 -4.24 1.78 19.50
N ASN A 231 -4.40 0.69 18.75
CA ASN A 231 -3.61 -0.53 18.90
C ASN A 231 -2.42 -0.62 17.95
N GLY A 232 -2.07 0.47 17.27
CA GLY A 232 -0.80 0.63 16.57
C GLY A 232 -0.86 0.65 15.05
N ALA A 233 -2.04 0.54 14.44
CA ALA A 233 -2.18 0.81 13.01
C ALA A 233 -1.92 2.30 12.75
N GLN A 234 -1.07 2.61 11.77
CA GLN A 234 -0.80 3.98 11.36
C GLN A 234 -1.70 4.40 10.20
N ILE A 235 -2.09 3.44 9.37
CA ILE A 235 -3.01 3.62 8.24
C ILE A 235 -4.16 2.63 8.40
N VAL A 236 -5.38 3.11 8.19
CA VAL A 236 -6.57 2.26 8.11
C VAL A 236 -7.11 2.33 6.69
N HIS A 237 -7.05 1.19 6.01
CA HIS A 237 -7.57 1.05 4.64
C HIS A 237 -9.03 0.59 4.66
N MET A 238 -9.84 1.23 3.84
CA MET A 238 -11.27 0.94 3.75
C MET A 238 -11.79 1.08 2.31
N PRO A 239 -12.93 0.45 2.00
CA PRO A 239 -13.61 0.66 0.73
C PRO A 239 -14.04 2.11 0.52
N GLY A 240 -13.97 2.58 -0.72
CA GLY A 240 -14.37 3.94 -1.09
C GLY A 240 -15.88 4.16 -1.11
N VAL A 241 -16.23 5.44 -1.24
CA VAL A 241 -17.64 5.86 -1.39
C VAL A 241 -18.27 5.15 -2.57
N GLY A 242 -19.45 4.56 -2.36
CA GLY A 242 -20.21 3.85 -3.39
C GLY A 242 -19.75 2.43 -3.71
N THR A 243 -18.74 1.89 -3.03
CA THR A 243 -18.29 0.49 -3.22
C THR A 243 -19.40 -0.49 -2.81
N PHE A 244 -20.05 -0.24 -1.68
CA PHE A 244 -21.17 -1.04 -1.20
C PHE A 244 -22.42 -0.18 -0.98
N PRO A 245 -23.63 -0.77 -1.05
CA PRO A 245 -24.85 -0.07 -0.65
C PRO A 245 -24.73 0.49 0.78
N GLY A 246 -24.99 1.80 0.92
CA GLY A 246 -24.89 2.48 2.21
C GLY A 246 -23.48 3.01 2.57
N PHE A 247 -22.48 2.76 1.74
CA PHE A 247 -21.15 3.38 1.89
C PHE A 247 -21.17 4.75 1.20
N ASP A 248 -21.94 5.66 1.80
CA ASP A 248 -22.05 7.04 1.34
C ASP A 248 -20.95 7.94 1.93
N MET A 249 -20.89 9.18 1.47
CA MET A 249 -19.88 10.15 1.89
C MET A 249 -19.94 10.42 3.40
N LYS A 250 -21.13 10.41 3.99
CA LYS A 250 -21.27 10.65 5.44
C LYS A 250 -20.70 9.48 6.25
N TYR A 251 -21.08 8.26 5.88
CA TYR A 251 -20.65 7.07 6.60
C TYR A 251 -19.12 6.89 6.56
N ILE A 252 -18.53 7.00 5.37
CA ILE A 252 -17.08 6.90 5.20
C ILE A 252 -16.37 8.11 5.85
N GLY A 253 -16.92 9.31 5.74
CA GLY A 253 -16.38 10.50 6.41
C GLY A 253 -16.34 10.37 7.93
N ASP A 254 -17.42 9.86 8.56
CA ASP A 254 -17.47 9.62 10.01
C ASP A 254 -16.35 8.62 10.46
N ILE A 255 -15.99 7.64 9.62
CA ILE A 255 -14.90 6.70 9.88
C ILE A 255 -13.53 7.38 9.75
N ILE A 256 -13.35 8.18 8.69
CA ILE A 256 -12.10 8.94 8.47
C ILE A 256 -11.85 9.90 9.63
N ASP A 257 -12.87 10.63 10.09
CA ASP A 257 -12.76 11.53 11.23
C ASP A 257 -12.28 10.78 12.48
N ALA A 258 -12.84 9.59 12.76
CA ALA A 258 -12.40 8.76 13.88
C ALA A 258 -10.95 8.27 13.76
N VAL A 259 -10.48 7.97 12.55
CA VAL A 259 -9.07 7.64 12.27
C VAL A 259 -8.17 8.85 12.54
N HIS A 260 -8.57 10.04 12.07
CA HIS A 260 -7.81 11.28 12.24
C HIS A 260 -7.76 11.75 13.70
N GLU A 261 -8.85 11.59 14.47
CA GLU A 261 -8.88 11.88 15.92
C GLU A 261 -7.80 11.09 16.67
N GLU A 262 -7.55 9.85 16.26
CA GLU A 262 -6.49 9.01 16.80
C GLU A 262 -5.12 9.21 16.10
N ARG A 263 -4.99 10.21 15.22
CA ARG A 263 -3.78 10.59 14.47
C ARG A 263 -3.31 9.60 13.41
N GLY A 264 -4.15 8.64 13.02
CA GLY A 264 -3.92 7.76 11.88
C GLY A 264 -4.13 8.46 10.54
N LEU A 265 -3.86 7.75 9.44
CA LEU A 265 -4.21 8.13 8.07
C LEU A 265 -5.29 7.20 7.54
N ALA A 266 -6.17 7.75 6.72
CA ALA A 266 -7.22 7.01 6.03
C ALA A 266 -6.80 6.70 4.58
N SER A 267 -6.69 5.42 4.26
CA SER A 267 -6.47 4.91 2.91
C SER A 267 -7.79 4.40 2.33
N ILE A 268 -8.13 4.83 1.12
CA ILE A 268 -9.39 4.52 0.46
C ILE A 268 -9.13 3.73 -0.81
N GLY A 269 -9.67 2.52 -0.89
CA GLY A 269 -9.61 1.69 -2.09
C GLY A 269 -10.71 2.02 -3.09
N VAL A 270 -10.33 2.27 -4.34
CA VAL A 270 -11.24 2.20 -5.47
C VAL A 270 -11.29 0.74 -5.92
N HIS A 271 -12.31 0.03 -5.48
CA HIS A 271 -12.40 -1.42 -5.68
C HIS A 271 -12.96 -1.83 -7.02
N SER A 272 -12.82 -3.10 -7.37
CA SER A 272 -13.04 -3.68 -8.69
C SER A 272 -14.36 -3.26 -9.38
N ALA A 273 -15.44 -3.05 -8.65
CA ALA A 273 -16.69 -2.54 -9.19
C ALA A 273 -16.58 -1.12 -9.78
N GLN A 274 -15.58 -0.34 -9.38
CA GLN A 274 -15.34 1.04 -9.77
C GLN A 274 -14.05 1.20 -10.57
N GLU A 275 -13.07 0.34 -10.38
CA GLU A 275 -11.74 0.39 -11.01
C GLU A 275 -11.81 0.18 -12.53
N GLY A 276 -12.74 -0.64 -13.00
CA GLY A 276 -13.05 -0.83 -14.41
C GLY A 276 -13.94 0.27 -15.02
N ALA A 277 -14.26 1.33 -14.26
CA ALA A 277 -15.08 2.43 -14.75
C ALA A 277 -14.30 3.35 -15.70
N ASP A 278 -15.01 4.21 -16.41
CA ASP A 278 -14.40 5.21 -17.30
C ASP A 278 -13.66 6.31 -16.51
N VAL A 279 -12.79 7.04 -17.21
CA VAL A 279 -11.94 8.08 -16.61
C VAL A 279 -12.72 9.20 -15.91
N ASN A 280 -13.96 9.51 -16.34
CA ASN A 280 -14.75 10.57 -15.71
C ASN A 280 -15.32 10.10 -14.38
N THR A 281 -15.80 8.85 -14.34
CA THR A 281 -16.24 8.19 -13.12
C THR A 281 -15.11 8.13 -12.09
N ILE A 282 -13.91 7.70 -12.49
CA ILE A 282 -12.73 7.64 -11.61
C ILE A 282 -12.34 9.03 -11.10
N ARG A 283 -12.33 10.07 -11.94
CA ARG A 283 -12.07 11.45 -11.51
C ARG A 283 -13.04 11.92 -10.45
N ARG A 284 -14.32 11.61 -10.63
CA ARG A 284 -15.35 11.98 -9.65
C ARG A 284 -15.12 11.28 -8.32
N ILE A 285 -14.93 9.96 -8.33
CA ILE A 285 -14.66 9.16 -7.12
C ILE A 285 -13.42 9.71 -6.39
N ALA A 286 -12.35 10.02 -7.10
CA ALA A 286 -11.13 10.57 -6.52
C ALA A 286 -11.38 11.89 -5.77
N ILE A 287 -12.18 12.79 -6.35
CA ILE A 287 -12.53 14.06 -5.72
C ILE A 287 -13.49 13.84 -4.54
N ASP A 288 -14.48 12.98 -4.68
CA ASP A 288 -15.44 12.66 -3.61
C ASP A 288 -14.69 12.07 -2.38
N ASN A 289 -13.77 11.13 -2.59
CA ASN A 289 -12.94 10.57 -1.53
C ASN A 289 -12.07 11.64 -0.86
N LYS A 290 -11.48 12.54 -1.65
CA LYS A 290 -10.69 13.64 -1.10
C LYS A 290 -11.52 14.62 -0.28
N LEU A 291 -12.76 14.93 -0.72
CA LEU A 291 -13.66 15.84 -0.01
C LEU A 291 -14.03 15.34 1.38
N ILE A 292 -14.11 14.03 1.57
CA ILE A 292 -14.40 13.41 2.87
C ILE A 292 -13.16 13.17 3.73
N GLY A 293 -11.96 13.57 3.28
CA GLY A 293 -10.75 13.54 4.09
C GLY A 293 -9.76 12.40 3.82
N ALA A 294 -9.94 11.60 2.75
CA ALA A 294 -8.99 10.55 2.42
C ALA A 294 -7.56 11.08 2.25
N ASP A 295 -6.59 10.47 2.92
CA ASP A 295 -5.16 10.81 2.83
C ASP A 295 -4.48 10.11 1.67
N ILE A 296 -4.81 8.83 1.47
CA ILE A 296 -4.26 7.94 0.45
C ILE A 296 -5.41 7.36 -0.36
N GLN A 297 -5.25 7.32 -1.68
CA GLN A 297 -6.21 6.65 -2.53
C GLN A 297 -5.54 5.54 -3.32
N VAL A 298 -6.08 4.34 -3.20
CA VAL A 298 -5.55 3.11 -3.79
C VAL A 298 -6.33 2.76 -5.05
N MET A 299 -5.61 2.54 -6.15
CA MET A 299 -6.17 2.05 -7.40
C MET A 299 -5.62 0.65 -7.67
N GLY A 300 -6.50 -0.33 -7.67
CA GLY A 300 -6.16 -1.75 -7.79
C GLY A 300 -6.46 -2.37 -9.14
N ASP A 301 -6.98 -3.60 -9.12
CA ASP A 301 -7.35 -4.30 -10.34
C ASP A 301 -8.54 -3.65 -11.06
N THR A 302 -8.65 -3.89 -12.36
CA THR A 302 -9.68 -3.26 -13.19
C THR A 302 -10.87 -4.16 -13.47
N GLY A 303 -10.85 -5.42 -13.02
CA GLY A 303 -11.74 -6.46 -13.53
C GLY A 303 -11.44 -6.87 -14.99
N VAL A 304 -10.57 -6.13 -15.68
CA VAL A 304 -10.06 -6.47 -17.02
C VAL A 304 -8.75 -7.24 -16.92
N ASN A 305 -7.91 -6.82 -15.98
CA ASN A 305 -6.65 -7.49 -15.65
C ASN A 305 -6.45 -7.39 -14.13
N ASN A 306 -6.33 -8.53 -13.46
CA ASN A 306 -6.08 -8.56 -12.01
C ASN A 306 -4.67 -8.08 -11.64
N GLY A 307 -3.84 -7.71 -12.61
CA GLY A 307 -2.46 -7.30 -12.36
C GLY A 307 -2.30 -5.87 -11.89
N MET A 308 -3.15 -4.95 -12.39
CA MET A 308 -3.10 -3.53 -12.07
C MET A 308 -4.31 -2.78 -12.65
N ALA A 309 -4.49 -1.53 -12.24
CA ALA A 309 -5.45 -0.62 -12.86
C ALA A 309 -5.08 -0.28 -14.31
N LEU A 310 -6.09 0.09 -15.13
CA LEU A 310 -5.81 0.62 -16.47
C LEU A 310 -4.96 1.90 -16.35
N PRO A 311 -3.87 2.02 -17.12
CA PRO A 311 -2.97 3.18 -17.04
C PRO A 311 -3.67 4.53 -17.19
N GLU A 312 -4.65 4.64 -18.10
CA GLU A 312 -5.42 5.86 -18.31
C GLU A 312 -6.31 6.24 -17.12
N THR A 313 -6.91 5.28 -16.42
CA THR A 313 -7.72 5.54 -15.23
C THR A 313 -6.85 5.91 -14.05
N LEU A 314 -5.71 5.24 -13.87
CA LEU A 314 -4.70 5.55 -12.87
C LEU A 314 -4.16 6.98 -13.06
N GLN A 315 -3.79 7.33 -14.29
CA GLN A 315 -3.35 8.68 -14.61
C GLN A 315 -4.45 9.73 -14.39
N ALA A 316 -5.69 9.41 -14.76
CA ALA A 316 -6.83 10.31 -14.57
C ALA A 316 -7.05 10.63 -13.08
N MET A 317 -6.96 9.63 -12.21
CA MET A 317 -7.00 9.79 -10.75
C MET A 317 -5.84 10.66 -10.26
N CYS A 318 -4.62 10.33 -10.67
CA CYS A 318 -3.43 11.11 -10.31
C CYS A 318 -3.57 12.58 -10.73
N VAL A 319 -4.05 12.86 -11.94
CA VAL A 319 -4.27 14.23 -12.42
C VAL A 319 -5.37 14.94 -11.63
N ALA A 320 -6.48 14.25 -11.30
CA ALA A 320 -7.58 14.84 -10.53
C ALA A 320 -7.11 15.30 -9.14
N LEU A 321 -6.25 14.53 -8.48
CA LEU A 321 -5.77 14.80 -7.12
C LEU A 321 -4.60 15.79 -7.06
N LYS A 322 -3.68 15.73 -8.02
CA LYS A 322 -2.38 16.44 -7.97
C LYS A 322 -2.27 17.57 -8.99
N GLY A 323 -3.06 17.51 -10.08
CA GLY A 323 -2.96 18.40 -11.23
C GLY A 323 -1.79 18.08 -12.17
N HIS A 324 -1.92 18.53 -13.43
CA HIS A 324 -0.97 18.22 -14.50
C HIS A 324 0.49 18.58 -14.17
N ARG A 325 0.73 19.74 -13.53
CA ARG A 325 2.10 20.18 -13.21
C ARG A 325 2.86 19.16 -12.36
N HIS A 326 2.23 18.63 -11.32
CA HIS A 326 2.89 17.67 -10.43
C HIS A 326 3.06 16.32 -11.10
N ILE A 327 2.07 15.90 -11.90
CA ILE A 327 2.19 14.64 -12.64
C ILE A 327 3.27 14.73 -13.70
N TYR A 328 3.32 15.78 -14.51
CA TYR A 328 4.37 15.94 -15.52
C TYR A 328 5.76 15.98 -14.89
N ARG A 329 5.91 16.69 -13.76
CA ARG A 329 7.15 16.66 -12.99
C ARG A 329 7.50 15.22 -12.60
N ARG A 330 6.57 14.47 -12.01
CA ARG A 330 6.76 13.09 -11.55
C ARG A 330 7.17 12.16 -12.69
N LEU A 331 6.56 12.30 -13.86
CA LEU A 331 6.86 11.50 -15.05
C LEU A 331 8.25 11.82 -15.66
N CYS A 332 8.69 13.07 -15.55
CA CYS A 332 9.96 13.52 -16.12
C CYS A 332 11.16 13.32 -15.18
N GLU A 333 10.95 13.05 -13.89
CA GLU A 333 12.04 12.90 -12.95
C GLU A 333 12.71 11.53 -13.06
N SER A 334 14.02 11.55 -13.31
CA SER A 334 14.83 10.33 -13.30
C SER A 334 14.96 9.78 -11.87
N VAL A 335 15.01 8.45 -11.74
CA VAL A 335 15.34 7.75 -10.50
C VAL A 335 16.75 8.08 -9.99
N MET A 336 17.60 8.60 -10.85
CA MET A 336 18.97 9.01 -10.50
C MET A 336 19.06 10.42 -9.91
N ARG A 337 17.96 11.18 -9.91
CA ARG A 337 17.94 12.59 -9.49
C ARG A 337 17.69 12.79 -7.99
#